data_7133397720f49c144d28e3c9aada3e93
#
_entry.id   7133397720f49c144d28e3c9aada3e93
#
_cell.length_a   1.000
_cell.length_b   1.000
_cell.length_c   1.000
_cell.angle_alpha   90.00
_cell.angle_beta   90.00
_cell.angle_gamma   90.00
#
_symmetry.space_group_name_H-M   'P 1'
#
loop_
_entity.id
_entity.type
_entity.pdbx_description
1 polymer ?
#
loop_
_entity_poly.entity_id
_entity_poly.type
_entity_poly.pdbx_seq_one_letter_code
_entity_poly.pdbx_strand_id
1 'polypeptide(L)'
;LQRQRTVFPLPYYDRDTPLKIEADFWKHDYLFTKENCYTLLFDKEEDMDMVGDTTLTSVQVEWIFLKTRMVKRYYFERKRGMWMLEAINLREMEKGENEDFVEFYTRFVRDSVYQSKHISHPLQFITIDPDDEFSILETTLDVDQWYAFRPVMPTDRLSNINYGQKNEDLSDTKILKVNGIGNGYSNIFYFRKRGKGWELYKYEDTSI
;
A
#
# COMPACT_ATOMS: atom_id res chain seq x y z
N LEU A 1 -23.75 4.59 11.55
CA LEU A 1 -22.44 4.32 12.18
C LEU A 1 -21.34 5.22 11.64
N GLN A 2 -21.23 5.42 10.31
CA GLN A 2 -20.13 6.19 9.71
C GLN A 2 -20.24 7.69 9.97
N ARG A 3 -21.44 8.29 9.94
CA ARG A 3 -21.66 9.68 10.36
C ARG A 3 -21.26 9.92 11.82
N GLN A 4 -21.44 8.93 12.69
CA GLN A 4 -21.06 9.02 14.12
C GLN A 4 -19.54 8.95 14.33
N ARG A 5 -18.79 8.48 13.32
CA ARG A 5 -17.32 8.38 13.33
C ARG A 5 -16.65 9.40 12.41
N THR A 6 -17.33 10.49 12.10
CA THR A 6 -16.83 11.59 11.30
C THR A 6 -17.08 12.90 12.04
N VAL A 7 -16.06 13.74 12.09
CA VAL A 7 -16.19 15.10 12.66
C VAL A 7 -16.82 16.03 11.61
N PHE A 8 -17.82 16.80 11.99
CA PHE A 8 -18.51 17.75 11.12
C PHE A 8 -18.47 19.17 11.68
N PRO A 9 -18.40 20.21 10.84
CA PRO A 9 -18.17 20.10 9.39
C PRO A 9 -16.81 19.45 9.07
N LEU A 10 -16.80 18.50 8.12
CA LEU A 10 -15.59 17.78 7.76
C LEU A 10 -14.68 18.67 6.90
N PRO A 11 -13.45 18.98 7.34
CA PRO A 11 -12.48 19.66 6.50
C PRO A 11 -12.10 18.78 5.29
N TYR A 12 -12.22 19.37 4.11
CA TYR A 12 -11.82 18.73 2.86
C TYR A 12 -10.95 19.69 2.05
N TYR A 13 -9.78 19.25 1.70
CA TYR A 13 -8.86 20.03 0.88
C TYR A 13 -8.81 19.39 -0.52
N ASP A 14 -9.33 20.10 -1.52
CA ASP A 14 -9.21 19.69 -2.92
C ASP A 14 -8.07 20.50 -3.53
N ARG A 15 -6.94 19.86 -3.69
CA ARG A 15 -5.65 20.51 -3.97
C ARG A 15 -5.37 21.56 -2.90
N ASP A 16 -5.25 22.81 -3.25
CA ASP A 16 -5.01 23.89 -2.29
C ASP A 16 -6.31 24.62 -1.85
N THR A 17 -7.47 24.12 -2.28
CA THR A 17 -8.77 24.76 -1.98
C THR A 17 -9.37 24.14 -0.72
N PRO A 18 -9.48 24.90 0.39
CA PRO A 18 -10.13 24.40 1.59
C PRO A 18 -11.65 24.45 1.43
N LEU A 19 -12.28 23.32 1.70
CA LEU A 19 -13.73 23.13 1.69
C LEU A 19 -14.19 22.60 3.05
N LYS A 20 -15.48 22.72 3.33
CA LYS A 20 -16.13 22.12 4.50
C LYS A 20 -17.34 21.33 4.03
N ILE A 21 -17.43 20.09 4.47
CA ILE A 21 -18.55 19.21 4.13
C ILE A 21 -19.45 19.07 5.35
N GLU A 22 -20.68 19.53 5.25
CA GLU A 22 -21.67 19.35 6.28
C GLU A 22 -22.19 17.91 6.30
N ALA A 23 -22.70 17.46 7.46
CA ALA A 23 -23.14 16.09 7.68
C ALA A 23 -24.19 15.60 6.65
N ASP A 24 -25.07 16.48 6.21
CA ASP A 24 -26.13 16.13 5.26
C ASP A 24 -25.64 15.95 3.82
N PHE A 25 -24.52 16.57 3.48
CA PHE A 25 -23.88 16.45 2.17
C PHE A 25 -22.76 15.40 2.15
N TRP A 26 -22.39 14.81 3.29
CA TRP A 26 -21.34 13.81 3.37
C TRP A 26 -21.73 12.52 2.67
N LYS A 27 -21.01 12.20 1.61
CA LYS A 27 -21.01 10.87 0.97
C LYS A 27 -19.70 10.21 1.32
N HIS A 28 -19.76 9.17 2.15
CA HIS A 28 -18.54 8.48 2.54
C HIS A 28 -18.02 7.59 1.42
N ASP A 29 -16.71 7.53 1.33
CA ASP A 29 -16.02 6.58 0.47
C ASP A 29 -15.98 5.20 1.15
N TYR A 30 -16.16 4.16 0.37
CA TYR A 30 -16.06 2.78 0.84
C TYR A 30 -14.58 2.38 0.93
N LEU A 31 -13.88 2.76 2.01
CA LEU A 31 -12.43 2.62 2.13
C LEU A 31 -11.96 1.18 1.94
N PHE A 32 -12.61 0.25 2.65
CA PHE A 32 -12.23 -1.17 2.64
C PHE A 32 -13.42 -2.11 2.40
N THR A 33 -14.66 -1.67 2.51
CA THR A 33 -15.86 -2.53 2.47
C THR A 33 -16.19 -3.09 1.09
N LYS A 34 -15.56 -2.58 0.04
CA LYS A 34 -15.67 -3.07 -1.34
C LYS A 34 -14.33 -3.52 -1.92
N GLU A 35 -13.29 -3.53 -1.11
CA GLU A 35 -11.96 -3.97 -1.48
C GLU A 35 -11.73 -5.40 -1.00
N ASN A 36 -11.01 -6.19 -1.78
CA ASN A 36 -10.58 -7.53 -1.39
C ASN A 36 -9.24 -7.52 -0.65
N CYS A 37 -8.49 -6.43 -0.76
CA CYS A 37 -7.20 -6.25 -0.12
C CYS A 37 -6.92 -4.77 0.15
N TYR A 38 -5.95 -4.53 1.02
CA TYR A 38 -5.33 -3.23 1.24
C TYR A 38 -3.82 -3.34 1.13
N THR A 39 -3.14 -2.22 0.98
CA THR A 39 -1.69 -2.19 0.84
C THR A 39 -1.02 -1.45 1.99
N LEU A 40 0.24 -1.79 2.21
CA LEU A 40 1.14 -1.11 3.12
C LEU A 40 2.44 -0.88 2.38
N LEU A 41 2.92 0.35 2.35
CA LEU A 41 4.16 0.73 1.70
C LEU A 41 5.17 1.19 2.75
N PHE A 42 6.34 0.56 2.78
CA PHE A 42 7.42 0.85 3.71
C PHE A 42 8.73 1.07 2.95
N ASP A 43 9.65 1.77 3.58
CA ASP A 43 11.02 1.93 3.10
C ASP A 43 11.97 0.88 3.69
N LYS A 44 11.65 0.36 4.87
CA LYS A 44 12.47 -0.60 5.62
C LYS A 44 11.63 -1.71 6.22
N GLU A 45 12.23 -2.89 6.42
CA GLU A 45 11.56 -4.05 7.03
C GLU A 45 11.18 -3.77 8.49
N GLU A 46 11.99 -3.01 9.23
CA GLU A 46 11.74 -2.66 10.63
C GLU A 46 10.44 -1.83 10.80
N ASP A 47 10.07 -1.06 9.79
CA ASP A 47 8.84 -0.27 9.82
C ASP A 47 7.57 -1.13 9.76
N MET A 48 7.67 -2.39 9.34
CA MET A 48 6.52 -3.30 9.31
C MET A 48 5.97 -3.63 10.70
N ASP A 49 6.80 -3.53 11.74
CA ASP A 49 6.40 -3.78 13.14
C ASP A 49 5.39 -2.74 13.64
N MET A 50 5.34 -1.54 13.02
CA MET A 50 4.39 -0.48 13.37
C MET A 50 2.93 -0.92 13.17
N VAL A 51 2.66 -1.89 12.30
CA VAL A 51 1.31 -2.41 12.04
C VAL A 51 0.68 -3.02 13.30
N GLY A 52 1.50 -3.59 14.19
CA GLY A 52 1.08 -4.16 15.47
C GLY A 52 0.95 -3.15 16.62
N ASP A 53 1.31 -1.89 16.43
CA ASP A 53 1.32 -0.88 17.49
C ASP A 53 -0.11 -0.42 17.85
N THR A 54 -0.61 -0.92 18.97
CA THR A 54 -1.94 -0.57 19.50
C THR A 54 -1.97 0.78 20.22
N THR A 55 -0.82 1.43 20.42
CA THR A 55 -0.70 2.73 21.11
C THR A 55 -0.94 3.91 20.18
N LEU A 56 -0.96 3.68 18.87
CA LEU A 56 -1.17 4.71 17.87
C LEU A 56 -2.49 5.45 18.09
N THR A 57 -2.42 6.76 18.01
CA THR A 57 -3.57 7.67 18.16
C THR A 57 -3.99 8.31 16.84
N SER A 58 -3.16 8.22 15.80
CA SER A 58 -3.47 8.72 14.45
C SER A 58 -3.02 7.75 13.39
N VAL A 59 -3.80 7.62 12.33
CA VAL A 59 -3.45 6.88 11.10
C VAL A 59 -4.00 7.63 9.89
N GLN A 60 -3.40 7.39 8.75
CA GLN A 60 -3.89 7.90 7.47
C GLN A 60 -4.23 6.73 6.56
N VAL A 61 -5.39 6.79 5.93
CA VAL A 61 -5.70 5.91 4.80
C VAL A 61 -5.47 6.69 3.52
N GLU A 62 -4.70 6.14 2.61
CA GLU A 62 -4.29 6.81 1.39
C GLU A 62 -4.78 6.02 0.17
N TRP A 63 -5.55 6.66 -0.68
CA TRP A 63 -5.79 6.17 -2.02
C TRP A 63 -4.80 6.81 -2.99
N ILE A 64 -3.85 6.01 -3.44
CA ILE A 64 -2.82 6.41 -4.40
C ILE A 64 -3.28 5.98 -5.78
N PHE A 65 -3.77 6.94 -6.58
CA PHE A 65 -4.27 6.68 -7.93
C PHE A 65 -3.10 6.58 -8.92
N LEU A 66 -2.83 5.37 -9.38
CA LEU A 66 -1.64 5.06 -10.18
C LEU A 66 -1.61 5.78 -11.53
N LYS A 67 -2.77 5.98 -12.16
CA LYS A 67 -2.88 6.62 -13.48
C LYS A 67 -2.76 8.13 -13.42
N THR A 68 -3.40 8.77 -12.44
CA THR A 68 -3.48 10.23 -12.33
C THR A 68 -2.42 10.82 -11.42
N ARG A 69 -1.72 9.98 -10.64
CA ARG A 69 -0.77 10.38 -9.60
C ARG A 69 -1.36 11.33 -8.56
N MET A 70 -2.67 11.20 -8.33
CA MET A 70 -3.35 11.87 -7.24
C MET A 70 -3.29 11.00 -5.99
N VAL A 71 -3.25 11.64 -4.84
CA VAL A 71 -3.35 10.97 -3.54
C VAL A 71 -4.52 11.58 -2.77
N LYS A 72 -5.44 10.72 -2.34
CA LYS A 72 -6.54 11.10 -1.45
C LYS A 72 -6.26 10.53 -0.07
N ARG A 73 -6.03 11.39 0.90
CA ARG A 73 -5.72 11.03 2.29
C ARG A 73 -6.90 11.26 3.19
N TYR A 74 -7.19 10.29 4.02
CA TYR A 74 -8.20 10.31 5.06
C TYR A 74 -7.47 10.28 6.39
N TYR A 75 -7.60 11.35 7.19
CA TYR A 75 -6.94 11.49 8.47
C TYR A 75 -7.84 10.98 9.58
N PHE A 76 -7.40 9.97 10.28
CA PHE A 76 -8.12 9.40 11.41
C PHE A 76 -7.37 9.65 12.70
N GLU A 77 -8.11 10.07 13.73
CA GLU A 77 -7.61 10.18 15.10
C GLU A 77 -8.43 9.31 16.04
N ARG A 78 -7.78 8.79 17.06
CA ARG A 78 -8.43 7.97 18.10
C ARG A 78 -8.92 8.87 19.20
N LYS A 79 -10.25 9.06 19.31
CA LYS A 79 -10.92 9.85 20.34
C LYS A 79 -11.79 8.96 21.20
N ARG A 80 -11.52 8.92 22.50
CA ARG A 80 -12.27 8.08 23.47
C ARG A 80 -12.38 6.62 23.03
N GLY A 81 -11.26 6.06 22.52
CA GLY A 81 -11.20 4.68 22.06
C GLY A 81 -11.77 4.41 20.66
N MET A 82 -12.34 5.41 19.98
CA MET A 82 -12.91 5.27 18.64
C MET A 82 -12.08 6.03 17.61
N TRP A 83 -11.89 5.43 16.44
CA TRP A 83 -11.31 6.10 15.30
C TRP A 83 -12.34 7.06 14.67
N MET A 84 -11.96 8.33 14.56
CA MET A 84 -12.77 9.41 14.01
C MET A 84 -12.11 9.97 12.77
N LEU A 85 -12.85 10.11 11.68
CA LEU A 85 -12.40 10.82 10.49
C LEU A 85 -12.41 12.34 10.77
N GLU A 86 -11.24 12.96 10.72
CA GLU A 86 -11.03 14.37 11.07
C GLU A 86 -10.90 15.28 9.86
N ALA A 87 -10.33 14.77 8.76
CA ALA A 87 -10.12 15.55 7.54
C ALA A 87 -9.90 14.65 6.33
N ILE A 88 -10.08 15.21 5.15
CA ILE A 88 -9.70 14.61 3.86
C ILE A 88 -8.84 15.60 3.08
N ASN A 89 -7.82 15.09 2.41
CA ASN A 89 -7.00 15.86 1.49
C ASN A 89 -6.88 15.10 0.16
N LEU A 90 -7.16 15.77 -0.95
CA LEU A 90 -6.94 15.28 -2.30
C LEU A 90 -5.95 16.22 -2.99
N ARG A 91 -4.79 15.72 -3.39
CA ARG A 91 -3.77 16.50 -4.08
C ARG A 91 -2.95 15.66 -5.06
N GLU A 92 -2.16 16.31 -5.87
CA GLU A 92 -1.14 15.65 -6.65
C GLU A 92 -0.05 15.09 -5.74
N MET A 93 0.57 14.00 -6.16
CA MET A 93 1.72 13.41 -5.46
C MET A 93 2.89 14.38 -5.55
N GLU A 94 3.50 14.69 -4.42
CA GLU A 94 4.68 15.55 -4.37
C GLU A 94 5.95 14.76 -4.69
N LYS A 95 6.96 15.46 -5.21
CA LYS A 95 8.30 14.88 -5.34
C LYS A 95 8.81 14.48 -3.97
N GLY A 96 9.39 13.27 -3.90
CA GLY A 96 9.84 12.70 -2.63
C GLY A 96 8.79 11.88 -1.88
N GLU A 97 7.52 11.90 -2.30
CA GLU A 97 6.46 11.07 -1.72
C GLU A 97 6.25 9.76 -2.48
N ASN A 98 7.30 8.97 -2.66
CA ASN A 98 7.24 7.73 -3.45
C ASN A 98 6.91 7.92 -4.94
N GLU A 99 7.01 9.13 -5.50
CA GLU A 99 6.62 9.41 -6.88
C GLU A 99 7.37 8.51 -7.88
N ASP A 100 8.69 8.40 -7.73
CA ASP A 100 9.54 7.57 -8.57
C ASP A 100 9.18 6.08 -8.50
N PHE A 101 8.90 5.59 -7.29
CA PHE A 101 8.46 4.21 -7.09
C PHE A 101 7.06 3.97 -7.66
N VAL A 102 6.11 4.88 -7.47
CA VAL A 102 4.75 4.76 -8.00
C VAL A 102 4.75 4.81 -9.53
N GLU A 103 5.62 5.63 -10.15
CA GLU A 103 5.82 5.65 -11.59
C GLU A 103 6.32 4.30 -12.11
N PHE A 104 7.38 3.79 -11.49
CA PHE A 104 7.91 2.46 -11.77
C PHE A 104 6.84 1.38 -11.59
N TYR A 105 6.19 1.33 -10.42
CA TYR A 105 5.19 0.32 -10.08
C TYR A 105 4.02 0.32 -11.06
N THR A 106 3.54 1.49 -11.46
CA THR A 106 2.45 1.63 -12.44
C THR A 106 2.78 0.94 -13.76
N ARG A 107 4.02 1.05 -14.23
CA ARG A 107 4.47 0.37 -15.44
C ARG A 107 4.74 -1.11 -15.18
N PHE A 108 5.36 -1.43 -14.06
CA PHE A 108 5.69 -2.81 -13.66
C PHE A 108 4.46 -3.73 -13.64
N VAL A 109 3.32 -3.27 -13.14
CA VAL A 109 2.11 -4.11 -13.05
C VAL A 109 1.31 -4.21 -14.36
N ARG A 110 1.59 -3.35 -15.34
CA ARG A 110 0.81 -3.29 -16.59
C ARG A 110 1.55 -3.80 -17.82
N ASP A 111 2.86 -3.77 -17.80
CA ASP A 111 3.72 -4.11 -18.94
C ASP A 111 4.57 -5.33 -18.58
N SER A 112 4.19 -6.50 -19.09
CA SER A 112 4.89 -7.76 -18.79
C SER A 112 6.33 -7.79 -19.32
N VAL A 113 6.61 -7.12 -20.45
CA VAL A 113 7.96 -7.01 -20.99
C VAL A 113 8.83 -6.11 -20.13
N TYR A 114 8.26 -5.02 -19.61
CA TYR A 114 8.94 -4.18 -18.64
C TYR A 114 9.16 -4.92 -17.33
N GLN A 115 8.13 -5.62 -16.84
CA GLN A 115 8.20 -6.41 -15.61
C GLN A 115 9.33 -7.43 -15.66
N SER A 116 9.46 -8.22 -16.74
CA SER A 116 10.52 -9.24 -16.86
C SER A 116 11.94 -8.67 -16.77
N LYS A 117 12.14 -7.43 -17.21
CA LYS A 117 13.44 -6.74 -17.15
C LYS A 117 13.76 -6.12 -15.79
N HIS A 118 12.75 -6.07 -14.90
CA HIS A 118 12.84 -5.44 -13.59
C HIS A 118 12.56 -6.42 -12.45
N ILE A 119 12.81 -7.70 -12.72
CA ILE A 119 12.82 -8.78 -11.72
C ILE A 119 14.25 -9.32 -11.64
N SER A 120 14.74 -9.52 -10.43
CA SER A 120 16.04 -10.15 -10.19
C SER A 120 16.06 -11.58 -10.71
N HIS A 121 17.16 -12.01 -11.27
CA HIS A 121 17.35 -13.38 -11.75
C HIS A 121 18.52 -14.04 -11.04
N PRO A 122 18.26 -15.04 -10.19
CA PRO A 122 16.96 -15.55 -9.75
C PRO A 122 16.24 -14.57 -8.80
N LEU A 123 14.90 -14.62 -8.76
CA LEU A 123 14.08 -13.93 -7.77
C LEU A 123 14.02 -14.77 -6.49
N GLN A 124 14.35 -14.18 -5.34
CA GLN A 124 14.14 -14.83 -4.05
C GLN A 124 12.64 -15.03 -3.80
N PHE A 125 12.25 -16.22 -3.41
CA PHE A 125 10.86 -16.56 -3.13
C PHE A 125 10.72 -17.24 -1.78
N ILE A 126 9.80 -16.73 -0.98
CA ILE A 126 9.45 -17.26 0.33
C ILE A 126 7.97 -17.62 0.32
N THR A 127 7.64 -18.82 0.77
CA THR A 127 6.26 -19.30 0.87
C THR A 127 6.08 -20.25 2.03
N ILE A 128 4.84 -20.62 2.33
CA ILE A 128 4.54 -21.70 3.27
C ILE A 128 4.96 -23.01 2.63
N ASP A 129 5.60 -23.88 3.40
CA ASP A 129 5.99 -25.21 2.92
C ASP A 129 4.72 -26.03 2.63
N PRO A 130 4.53 -26.54 1.39
CA PRO A 130 3.36 -27.34 1.06
C PRO A 130 3.27 -28.67 1.82
N ASP A 131 4.38 -29.17 2.35
CA ASP A 131 4.43 -30.41 3.13
C ASP A 131 4.30 -30.18 4.64
N ASP A 132 4.50 -28.93 5.11
CA ASP A 132 4.38 -28.55 6.52
C ASP A 132 3.89 -27.08 6.65
N GLU A 133 2.59 -26.90 6.88
CA GLU A 133 1.95 -25.58 6.99
C GLU A 133 2.50 -24.67 8.11
N PHE A 134 3.31 -25.21 9.03
CA PHE A 134 3.98 -24.45 10.09
C PHE A 134 5.41 -24.04 9.72
N SER A 135 5.89 -24.46 8.56
CA SER A 135 7.25 -24.19 8.06
C SER A 135 7.23 -23.19 6.90
N ILE A 136 8.35 -22.53 6.72
CA ILE A 136 8.61 -21.59 5.63
C ILE A 136 9.59 -22.24 4.66
N LEU A 137 9.24 -22.24 3.37
CA LEU A 137 10.10 -22.66 2.28
C LEU A 137 10.74 -21.43 1.64
N GLU A 138 12.06 -21.36 1.68
CA GLU A 138 12.85 -20.36 0.97
C GLU A 138 13.45 -21.00 -0.29
N THR A 139 13.17 -20.41 -1.44
CA THR A 139 13.63 -20.88 -2.74
C THR A 139 13.83 -19.71 -3.70
N THR A 140 13.99 -20.00 -4.97
CA THR A 140 14.11 -18.98 -6.02
C THR A 140 13.18 -19.30 -7.19
N LEU A 141 12.73 -18.28 -7.88
CA LEU A 141 11.96 -18.36 -9.11
C LEU A 141 12.77 -17.79 -10.28
N ASP A 142 12.70 -18.46 -11.42
CA ASP A 142 13.06 -17.83 -12.69
C ASP A 142 11.88 -17.01 -13.25
N VAL A 143 12.08 -16.35 -14.41
CA VAL A 143 11.05 -15.46 -14.99
C VAL A 143 9.79 -16.23 -15.37
N ASP A 144 9.93 -17.42 -15.92
CA ASP A 144 8.80 -18.22 -16.37
C ASP A 144 7.97 -18.71 -15.19
N GLN A 145 8.66 -19.13 -14.11
CA GLN A 145 8.03 -19.47 -12.85
C GLN A 145 7.33 -18.26 -12.21
N TRP A 146 7.94 -17.08 -12.25
CA TRP A 146 7.28 -15.85 -11.77
C TRP A 146 5.93 -15.66 -12.45
N TYR A 147 5.85 -15.78 -13.78
CA TYR A 147 4.59 -15.62 -14.50
C TYR A 147 3.54 -16.66 -14.15
N ALA A 148 3.95 -17.85 -13.72
CA ALA A 148 3.05 -18.90 -13.25
C ALA A 148 2.53 -18.64 -11.83
N PHE A 149 3.37 -18.09 -10.95
CA PHE A 149 3.07 -17.92 -9.51
C PHE A 149 2.70 -16.51 -9.08
N ARG A 150 2.97 -15.50 -9.93
CA ARG A 150 2.71 -14.10 -9.55
C ARG A 150 1.25 -13.88 -9.14
N PRO A 151 1.02 -13.16 -8.04
CA PRO A 151 -0.33 -12.83 -7.61
C PRO A 151 -0.94 -11.71 -8.45
N VAL A 152 -2.25 -11.49 -8.28
CA VAL A 152 -2.92 -10.31 -8.83
C VAL A 152 -2.49 -9.09 -8.03
N MET A 153 -1.79 -8.19 -8.69
CA MET A 153 -1.30 -6.92 -8.10
C MET A 153 -2.28 -5.78 -8.41
N PRO A 154 -2.48 -4.83 -7.48
CA PRO A 154 -3.30 -3.64 -7.74
C PRO A 154 -2.81 -2.85 -8.95
N THR A 155 -3.70 -2.54 -9.91
CA THR A 155 -3.35 -1.85 -11.17
C THR A 155 -3.92 -0.44 -11.29
N ASP A 156 -4.97 -0.11 -10.52
CA ASP A 156 -5.64 1.18 -10.62
C ASP A 156 -5.28 2.12 -9.48
N ARG A 157 -5.25 1.60 -8.27
CA ARG A 157 -4.85 2.35 -7.06
C ARG A 157 -4.26 1.43 -6.01
N LEU A 158 -3.45 2.00 -5.13
CA LEU A 158 -3.07 1.40 -3.85
C LEU A 158 -3.98 1.98 -2.77
N SER A 159 -4.59 1.11 -1.96
CA SER A 159 -5.36 1.49 -0.77
C SER A 159 -4.42 1.36 0.42
N ASN A 160 -3.53 2.33 0.58
CA ASN A 160 -2.44 2.28 1.54
C ASN A 160 -2.90 2.72 2.94
N ILE A 161 -2.30 2.14 3.98
CA ILE A 161 -2.43 2.61 5.35
C ILE A 161 -1.06 3.13 5.80
N ASN A 162 -1.05 4.38 6.23
CA ASN A 162 0.12 5.02 6.81
C ASN A 162 -0.07 5.12 8.32
N TYR A 163 0.78 4.40 9.05
CA TYR A 163 0.82 4.37 10.53
C TYR A 163 1.79 5.42 11.11
N GLY A 164 2.31 6.32 10.29
CA GLY A 164 3.33 7.30 10.68
C GLY A 164 4.73 6.90 10.25
N GLN A 165 4.89 5.83 9.46
CA GLN A 165 6.16 5.50 8.85
C GLN A 165 6.64 6.69 8.00
N LYS A 166 7.92 6.99 8.11
CA LYS A 166 8.54 8.06 7.34
C LYS A 166 8.88 7.54 5.94
N ASN A 167 8.48 8.28 4.94
CA ASN A 167 9.01 8.09 3.59
C ASN A 167 10.36 8.82 3.54
N GLU A 168 11.43 8.09 3.30
CA GLU A 168 12.74 8.69 3.08
C GLU A 168 12.85 9.03 1.58
N ASP A 169 13.01 10.32 1.26
CA ASP A 169 13.10 10.82 -0.14
C ASP A 169 14.19 10.13 -0.98
N LEU A 170 15.19 9.58 -0.31
CA LEU A 170 16.34 8.90 -0.91
C LEU A 170 16.39 7.40 -0.61
N SER A 171 15.29 6.80 -0.19
CA SER A 171 15.28 5.35 0.07
C SER A 171 15.61 4.58 -1.21
N ASP A 172 16.55 3.64 -1.08
CA ASP A 172 16.94 2.70 -2.13
C ASP A 172 16.12 1.39 -2.08
N THR A 173 15.21 1.28 -1.12
CA THR A 173 14.35 0.11 -0.92
C THR A 173 12.90 0.53 -0.78
N LYS A 174 11.97 -0.30 -1.26
CA LYS A 174 10.53 -0.20 -1.05
C LYS A 174 9.96 -1.59 -0.81
N ILE A 175 9.09 -1.69 0.17
CA ILE A 175 8.39 -2.92 0.51
C ILE A 175 6.90 -2.65 0.36
N LEU A 176 6.27 -3.38 -0.56
CA LEU A 176 4.82 -3.33 -0.76
C LEU A 176 4.21 -4.60 -0.20
N LYS A 177 3.51 -4.48 0.92
CA LYS A 177 2.71 -5.56 1.48
C LYS A 177 1.27 -5.43 1.01
N VAL A 178 0.69 -6.53 0.54
CA VAL A 178 -0.71 -6.62 0.12
C VAL A 178 -1.40 -7.64 0.99
N ASN A 179 -2.32 -7.17 1.83
CA ASN A 179 -3.07 -8.01 2.75
C ASN A 179 -4.52 -8.13 2.31
N GLY A 180 -5.05 -9.34 2.38
CA GLY A 180 -6.45 -9.61 2.14
C GLY A 180 -7.37 -9.10 3.26
N ILE A 181 -8.62 -8.84 2.90
CA ILE A 181 -9.66 -8.44 3.84
C ILE A 181 -10.58 -9.63 4.05
N GLY A 182 -10.27 -10.44 5.08
CA GLY A 182 -11.05 -11.62 5.45
C GLY A 182 -10.94 -12.80 4.46
N ASN A 183 -9.87 -12.89 3.67
CA ASN A 183 -9.67 -13.92 2.66
C ASN A 183 -8.29 -14.61 2.72
N GLY A 184 -7.51 -14.41 3.79
CA GLY A 184 -6.22 -15.07 3.98
C GLY A 184 -5.10 -14.64 3.04
N TYR A 185 -5.32 -13.70 2.13
CA TYR A 185 -4.31 -13.25 1.18
C TYR A 185 -3.22 -12.44 1.87
N SER A 186 -1.95 -12.79 1.67
CA SER A 186 -0.80 -12.13 2.27
C SER A 186 0.42 -12.23 1.37
N ASN A 187 0.79 -11.13 0.73
CA ASN A 187 1.90 -11.05 -0.20
C ASN A 187 2.79 -9.84 0.11
N ILE A 188 4.11 -10.03 0.03
CA ILE A 188 5.09 -8.97 0.25
C ILE A 188 6.06 -8.92 -0.93
N PHE A 189 6.20 -7.76 -1.51
CA PHE A 189 7.09 -7.48 -2.64
C PHE A 189 8.20 -6.56 -2.18
N TYR A 190 9.45 -6.97 -2.36
CA TYR A 190 10.63 -6.21 -1.97
C TYR A 190 11.33 -5.68 -3.20
N PHE A 191 11.35 -4.37 -3.32
CA PHE A 191 12.00 -3.65 -4.40
C PHE A 191 13.24 -2.94 -3.90
N ARG A 192 14.25 -2.84 -4.78
CA ARG A 192 15.45 -2.04 -4.54
C ARG A 192 15.81 -1.23 -5.78
N LYS A 193 16.52 -0.12 -5.56
CA LYS A 193 17.08 0.63 -6.68
C LYS A 193 18.23 -0.15 -7.32
N ARG A 194 18.24 -0.19 -8.65
CA ARG A 194 19.32 -0.74 -9.47
C ARG A 194 19.60 0.22 -10.63
N GLY A 195 20.75 0.88 -10.57
CA GLY A 195 21.07 1.93 -11.53
C GLY A 195 20.10 3.11 -11.43
N LYS A 196 19.38 3.38 -12.54
CA LYS A 196 18.37 4.48 -12.59
C LYS A 196 16.94 4.02 -12.38
N GLY A 197 16.71 2.77 -11.99
CA GLY A 197 15.38 2.22 -11.86
C GLY A 197 15.24 1.34 -10.62
N TRP A 198 14.09 0.69 -10.53
CA TRP A 198 13.76 -0.26 -9.47
C TRP A 198 13.74 -1.67 -10.03
N GLU A 199 14.03 -2.67 -9.18
CA GLU A 199 13.82 -4.09 -9.48
C GLU A 199 13.16 -4.81 -8.31
N LEU A 200 12.30 -5.78 -8.59
CA LEU A 200 11.79 -6.75 -7.62
C LEU A 200 12.89 -7.78 -7.37
N TYR A 201 13.36 -7.92 -6.13
CA TYR A 201 14.45 -8.85 -5.80
C TYR A 201 14.04 -9.96 -4.85
N LYS A 202 12.96 -9.78 -4.09
CA LYS A 202 12.41 -10.79 -3.18
C LYS A 202 10.88 -10.70 -3.19
N TYR A 203 10.21 -11.86 -3.11
CA TYR A 203 8.77 -11.98 -3.04
C TYR A 203 8.39 -13.02 -1.99
N GLU A 204 7.40 -12.69 -1.17
CA GLU A 204 6.84 -13.60 -0.17
C GLU A 204 5.35 -13.79 -0.42
N ASP A 205 4.91 -15.05 -0.44
CA ASP A 205 3.51 -15.45 -0.46
C ASP A 205 3.22 -16.35 0.74
N THR A 206 2.59 -15.75 1.74
CA THR A 206 2.15 -16.43 2.96
C THR A 206 0.63 -16.50 3.04
N SER A 207 -0.04 -16.49 1.88
CA SER A 207 -1.49 -16.65 1.78
C SER A 207 -1.94 -18.04 2.26
N ILE A 208 -3.09 -18.10 2.97
CA ILE A 208 -3.73 -19.31 3.50
C ILE A 208 -5.18 -19.41 3.04
#